data_89f14c2e26d01af5163992ce283417b1
#
_entry.id   89f14c2e26d01af5163992ce283417b1
#
_cell.length_a   1.000
_cell.length_b   1.000
_cell.length_c   1.000
_cell.angle_alpha   90.00
_cell.angle_beta   90.00
_cell.angle_gamma   90.00
#
_symmetry.space_group_name_H-M   'P 1'
#
loop_
_entity.id
_entity.type
_entity.pdbx_description
1 polymer ?
#
loop_
_entity_poly.entity_id
_entity_poly.type
_entity_poly.pdbx_seq_one_letter_code
_entity_poly.pdbx_strand_id
1 'polypeptide(L)'
;SVKELRSLGIQPDIIICRSEKPIPLDQRKKISLFCNVRYKNVIETVDVKTIYEAPKSFYDEKLDKQVLSFFKIKPKRKVNLRPWNKITKTILKSKNEVNIALIGKYVNLKDAYKSLDEALIHGGIKNNVKVNLLRLDSEKLNNREINQNLKTVSGILIPGGFGKRGTDGKIMSIRFARQMKIPFLGICFGTVSYTHLTLPTTDR
;
A
#
# COMPACT_ATOMS: atom_id res chain seq x y z
N SER A 1 16.84 0.95 21.38
CA SER A 1 17.40 1.03 20.00
C SER A 1 18.70 1.86 19.94
N VAL A 2 18.74 3.17 20.30
CA VAL A 2 19.99 3.97 20.23
C VAL A 2 21.06 3.44 21.19
N LYS A 3 20.71 3.08 22.43
CA LYS A 3 21.65 2.46 23.38
C LYS A 3 22.27 1.18 22.82
N GLU A 4 21.47 0.35 22.21
CA GLU A 4 21.88 -0.91 21.59
C GLU A 4 22.79 -0.67 20.37
N LEU A 5 22.44 0.29 19.50
CA LEU A 5 23.28 0.69 18.39
C LEU A 5 24.65 1.19 18.86
N ARG A 6 24.69 2.00 19.92
CA ARG A 6 25.94 2.50 20.51
C ARG A 6 26.78 1.41 21.16
N SER A 7 26.15 0.38 21.74
CA SER A 7 26.88 -0.77 22.29
C SER A 7 27.63 -1.56 21.20
N LEU A 8 27.20 -1.46 19.95
CA LEU A 8 27.89 -1.99 18.76
C LEU A 8 28.94 -1.03 18.18
N GLY A 9 29.21 0.09 18.87
CA GLY A 9 30.20 1.08 18.41
C GLY A 9 29.68 2.06 17.35
N ILE A 10 28.36 2.08 17.07
CA ILE A 10 27.77 2.94 16.05
C ILE A 10 27.07 4.14 16.71
N GLN A 11 27.49 5.36 16.39
CA GLN A 11 26.84 6.60 16.80
C GLN A 11 25.93 7.08 15.68
N PRO A 12 24.61 7.23 15.91
CA PRO A 12 23.72 7.81 14.92
C PRO A 12 23.95 9.32 14.78
N ASP A 13 23.89 9.83 13.57
CA ASP A 13 23.98 11.27 13.28
C ASP A 13 22.62 11.94 13.22
N ILE A 14 21.59 11.21 12.80
CA ILE A 14 20.21 11.65 12.69
C ILE A 14 19.31 10.58 13.32
N ILE A 15 18.32 11.02 14.10
CA ILE A 15 17.33 10.14 14.70
C ILE A 15 15.96 10.55 14.18
N ILE A 16 15.20 9.59 13.68
CA ILE A 16 13.80 9.78 13.29
C ILE A 16 12.93 9.16 14.38
N CYS A 17 12.14 10.00 15.04
CA CYS A 17 11.25 9.61 16.12
C CYS A 17 9.83 9.51 15.59
N ARG A 18 9.32 8.30 15.44
CA ARG A 18 7.91 8.06 15.10
C ARG A 18 7.04 8.12 16.36
N SER A 19 5.93 8.86 16.30
CA SER A 19 5.00 9.03 17.42
C SER A 19 3.57 9.24 16.92
N GLU A 20 2.59 8.89 17.73
CA GLU A 20 1.17 9.15 17.42
C GLU A 20 0.81 10.65 17.55
N LYS A 21 1.53 11.36 18.41
CA LYS A 21 1.31 12.78 18.71
C LYS A 21 2.63 13.54 18.58
N PRO A 22 2.57 14.88 18.34
CA PRO A 22 3.77 15.71 18.33
C PRO A 22 4.59 15.56 19.60
N ILE A 23 5.90 15.49 19.44
CA ILE A 23 6.85 15.32 20.54
C ILE A 23 7.14 16.73 21.14
N PRO A 24 6.86 16.96 22.42
CA PRO A 24 7.16 18.24 23.07
C PRO A 24 8.63 18.63 22.96
N LEU A 25 8.88 19.94 22.84
CA LEU A 25 10.25 20.49 22.65
C LEU A 25 11.24 20.04 23.72
N ASP A 26 10.80 19.97 24.97
CA ASP A 26 11.63 19.52 26.09
C ASP A 26 12.01 18.05 25.95
N GLN A 27 11.09 17.20 25.45
CA GLN A 27 11.37 15.79 25.18
C GLN A 27 12.32 15.61 23.99
N ARG A 28 12.17 16.41 22.92
CA ARG A 28 13.13 16.39 21.80
C ARG A 28 14.54 16.81 22.26
N LYS A 29 14.65 17.80 23.17
CA LYS A 29 15.91 18.19 23.78
C LYS A 29 16.53 17.06 24.62
N LYS A 30 15.73 16.36 25.39
CA LYS A 30 16.18 15.19 26.15
C LYS A 30 16.69 14.07 25.23
N ILE A 31 15.96 13.73 24.17
CA ILE A 31 16.39 12.75 23.18
C ILE A 31 17.75 13.15 22.56
N SER A 32 17.88 14.42 22.17
CA SER A 32 19.12 14.97 21.63
C SER A 32 20.30 14.77 22.59
N LEU A 33 20.12 15.10 23.87
CA LEU A 33 21.14 14.99 24.90
C LEU A 33 21.51 13.53 25.17
N PHE A 34 20.53 12.66 25.47
CA PHE A 34 20.78 11.27 25.83
C PHE A 34 21.33 10.43 24.67
N CYS A 35 20.93 10.77 23.44
CA CYS A 35 21.41 10.08 22.25
C CYS A 35 22.70 10.67 21.66
N ASN A 36 23.20 11.77 22.24
CA ASN A 36 24.36 12.49 21.73
C ASN A 36 24.22 12.89 20.24
N VAL A 37 23.06 13.44 19.89
CA VAL A 37 22.70 13.89 18.53
C VAL A 37 22.30 15.34 18.59
N ARG A 38 22.70 16.16 17.61
CA ARG A 38 22.33 17.58 17.57
C ARG A 38 20.80 17.71 17.57
N TYR A 39 20.25 18.66 18.32
CA TYR A 39 18.81 18.90 18.42
C TYR A 39 18.09 18.95 17.04
N LYS A 40 18.70 19.63 16.06
CA LYS A 40 18.17 19.75 14.70
C LYS A 40 18.16 18.44 13.90
N ASN A 41 18.86 17.42 14.38
CA ASN A 41 18.95 16.09 13.78
C ASN A 41 18.02 15.09 14.50
N VAL A 42 17.25 15.51 15.48
CA VAL A 42 16.13 14.75 16.05
C VAL A 42 14.90 15.11 15.24
N ILE A 43 14.58 14.30 14.27
CA ILE A 43 13.47 14.50 13.34
C ILE A 43 12.21 13.84 13.90
N GLU A 44 11.15 14.61 14.01
CA GLU A 44 9.84 14.07 14.39
C GLU A 44 9.10 13.54 13.16
N THR A 45 8.40 12.43 13.31
CA THR A 45 7.43 11.97 12.34
C THR A 45 6.18 11.48 13.05
N VAL A 46 5.14 12.29 12.98
CA VAL A 46 3.82 11.94 13.54
C VAL A 46 3.12 10.98 12.59
N ASP A 47 2.36 10.03 13.14
CA ASP A 47 1.59 9.09 12.34
C ASP A 47 0.63 9.83 11.42
N VAL A 48 0.62 9.43 10.16
CA VAL A 48 -0.13 10.06 9.07
C VAL A 48 -1.27 9.16 8.61
N LYS A 49 -2.29 9.74 7.97
CA LYS A 49 -3.44 8.98 7.46
C LYS A 49 -3.07 8.03 6.32
N THR A 50 -2.07 8.40 5.55
CA THR A 50 -1.53 7.58 4.47
C THR A 50 -0.02 7.76 4.39
N ILE A 51 0.69 6.68 4.05
CA ILE A 51 2.16 6.71 3.91
C ILE A 51 2.64 7.78 2.91
N TYR A 52 1.78 8.17 1.98
CA TYR A 52 2.06 9.20 0.98
C TYR A 52 2.17 10.63 1.57
N GLU A 53 1.79 10.84 2.83
CA GLU A 53 2.01 12.12 3.54
C GLU A 53 3.41 12.18 4.18
N ALA A 54 4.08 11.04 4.40
CA ALA A 54 5.39 10.98 5.05
C ALA A 54 6.48 11.85 4.38
N PRO A 55 6.62 11.89 3.04
CA PRO A 55 7.63 12.74 2.40
C PRO A 55 7.45 14.23 2.71
N LYS A 56 6.20 14.69 2.83
CA LYS A 56 5.92 16.08 3.24
C LYS A 56 6.31 16.31 4.70
N SER A 57 5.98 15.39 5.60
CA SER A 57 6.37 15.46 7.01
C SER A 57 7.90 15.56 7.17
N PHE A 58 8.64 14.71 6.48
CA PHE A 58 10.11 14.75 6.48
C PHE A 58 10.67 16.07 5.92
N TYR A 59 10.06 16.59 4.88
CA TYR A 59 10.46 17.88 4.30
C TYR A 59 10.20 19.04 5.27
N ASP A 60 9.04 19.06 5.94
CA ASP A 60 8.66 20.10 6.91
C ASP A 60 9.63 20.07 8.11
N GLU A 61 10.07 18.90 8.55
CA GLU A 61 11.10 18.68 9.57
C GLU A 61 12.55 18.87 9.06
N LYS A 62 12.73 19.22 7.78
CA LYS A 62 14.03 19.52 7.15
C LYS A 62 15.01 18.35 7.15
N LEU A 63 14.51 17.11 7.13
CA LEU A 63 15.35 15.90 7.09
C LEU A 63 16.31 15.94 5.89
N ASP A 64 15.81 16.30 4.72
CA ASP A 64 16.59 16.46 3.49
C ASP A 64 17.79 17.38 3.69
N LYS A 65 17.59 18.52 4.36
CA LYS A 65 18.67 19.49 4.64
C LYS A 65 19.71 18.93 5.60
N GLN A 66 19.28 18.19 6.62
CA GLN A 66 20.21 17.60 7.58
C GLN A 66 21.08 16.52 6.90
N VAL A 67 20.45 15.66 6.07
CA VAL A 67 21.17 14.62 5.31
C VAL A 67 22.17 15.25 4.33
N LEU A 68 21.75 16.23 3.54
CA LEU A 68 22.65 16.93 2.61
C LEU A 68 23.78 17.65 3.33
N SER A 69 23.49 18.28 4.48
CA SER A 69 24.51 18.93 5.32
C SER A 69 25.53 17.95 5.85
N PHE A 70 25.09 16.76 6.29
CA PHE A 70 25.99 15.70 6.77
C PHE A 70 26.97 15.26 5.69
N PHE A 71 26.48 15.00 4.48
CA PHE A 71 27.32 14.61 3.35
C PHE A 71 28.01 15.79 2.64
N LYS A 72 27.88 17.02 3.13
CA LYS A 72 28.44 18.24 2.52
C LYS A 72 27.99 18.44 1.06
N ILE A 73 26.80 17.97 0.71
CA ILE A 73 26.25 18.06 -0.63
C ILE A 73 25.43 19.36 -0.75
N LYS A 74 25.73 20.18 -1.75
CA LYS A 74 24.92 21.36 -2.09
C LYS A 74 23.77 20.95 -3.00
N PRO A 75 22.51 21.26 -2.67
CA PRO A 75 21.40 20.91 -3.53
C PRO A 75 21.47 21.70 -4.84
N LYS A 76 21.37 21.01 -5.97
CA LYS A 76 21.38 21.63 -7.31
C LYS A 76 20.05 22.34 -7.63
N ARG A 77 18.94 21.92 -7.01
CA ARG A 77 17.60 22.45 -7.27
C ARG A 77 16.79 22.54 -5.97
N LYS A 78 15.81 23.45 -5.94
CA LYS A 78 14.81 23.48 -4.86
C LYS A 78 13.89 22.25 -4.96
N VAL A 79 13.54 21.69 -3.82
CA VAL A 79 12.58 20.59 -3.74
C VAL A 79 11.21 21.07 -4.21
N ASN A 80 10.58 20.31 -5.09
CA ASN A 80 9.23 20.57 -5.57
C ASN A 80 8.31 19.40 -5.21
N LEU A 81 7.52 19.54 -4.16
CA LEU A 81 6.55 18.56 -3.70
C LEU A 81 5.15 18.70 -4.34
N ARG A 82 4.95 19.62 -5.32
CA ARG A 82 3.63 19.81 -5.95
C ARG A 82 3.06 18.52 -6.56
N PRO A 83 3.83 17.71 -7.35
CA PRO A 83 3.33 16.45 -7.89
C PRO A 83 2.95 15.47 -6.77
N TRP A 84 3.76 15.40 -5.72
CA TRP A 84 3.50 14.53 -4.57
C TRP A 84 2.25 14.96 -3.79
N ASN A 85 2.11 16.24 -3.53
CA ASN A 85 0.92 16.78 -2.86
C ASN A 85 -0.37 16.53 -3.67
N LYS A 86 -0.28 16.48 -5.00
CA LYS A 86 -1.42 16.10 -5.85
C LYS A 86 -1.84 14.64 -5.59
N ILE A 87 -0.87 13.72 -5.50
CA ILE A 87 -1.11 12.30 -5.17
C ILE A 87 -1.82 12.19 -3.82
N THR A 88 -1.27 12.80 -2.78
CA THR A 88 -1.84 12.81 -1.43
C THR A 88 -3.27 13.37 -1.42
N LYS A 89 -3.49 14.48 -2.13
CA LYS A 89 -4.83 15.08 -2.26
C LYS A 89 -5.81 14.13 -2.92
N THR A 90 -5.41 13.43 -3.97
CA THR A 90 -6.26 12.45 -4.66
C THR A 90 -6.65 11.32 -3.71
N ILE A 91 -5.69 10.74 -3.00
CA ILE A 91 -5.95 9.65 -2.04
C ILE A 91 -6.95 10.08 -0.95
N LEU A 92 -6.77 11.28 -0.39
CA LEU A 92 -7.55 11.74 0.76
C LEU A 92 -8.90 12.38 0.40
N LYS A 93 -9.05 12.92 -0.82
CA LYS A 93 -10.17 13.79 -1.19
C LYS A 93 -10.90 13.35 -2.47
N SER A 94 -10.58 12.18 -3.03
CA SER A 94 -11.34 11.68 -4.18
C SER A 94 -12.80 11.47 -3.79
N LYS A 95 -13.72 12.01 -4.59
CA LYS A 95 -15.17 11.84 -4.40
C LYS A 95 -15.71 10.58 -5.07
N ASN A 96 -15.02 10.13 -6.12
CA ASN A 96 -15.41 8.94 -6.85
C ASN A 96 -14.73 7.73 -6.22
N GLU A 97 -15.48 6.66 -6.05
CA GLU A 97 -14.99 5.41 -5.47
C GLU A 97 -15.28 4.25 -6.41
N VAL A 98 -14.40 3.27 -6.41
CA VAL A 98 -14.59 1.99 -7.10
C VAL A 98 -14.32 0.85 -6.14
N ASN A 99 -15.16 -0.18 -6.19
CA ASN A 99 -15.01 -1.37 -5.35
C ASN A 99 -14.38 -2.48 -6.20
N ILE A 100 -13.21 -2.97 -5.79
CA ILE A 100 -12.51 -4.07 -6.46
C ILE A 100 -12.49 -5.27 -5.53
N ALA A 101 -13.03 -6.40 -6.00
CA ALA A 101 -12.92 -7.66 -5.27
C ALA A 101 -11.55 -8.32 -5.57
N LEU A 102 -10.77 -8.54 -4.53
CA LEU A 102 -9.53 -9.32 -4.58
C LEU A 102 -9.81 -10.70 -4.01
N ILE A 103 -9.80 -11.71 -4.88
CA ILE A 103 -10.18 -13.08 -4.52
C ILE A 103 -8.95 -13.98 -4.47
N GLY A 104 -8.53 -14.31 -3.26
CA GLY A 104 -7.30 -15.07 -3.03
C GLY A 104 -7.38 -15.97 -1.83
N LYS A 105 -6.37 -16.83 -1.62
CA LYS A 105 -6.30 -17.73 -0.46
C LYS A 105 -5.55 -17.16 0.75
N TYR A 106 -4.84 -16.07 0.59
CA TYR A 106 -4.01 -15.46 1.64
C TYR A 106 -4.53 -14.11 2.10
N VAL A 107 -5.83 -13.85 1.93
CA VAL A 107 -6.46 -12.54 2.24
C VAL A 107 -6.41 -12.18 3.72
N ASN A 108 -6.24 -13.18 4.60
CA ASN A 108 -6.09 -12.97 6.05
C ASN A 108 -4.66 -12.59 6.46
N LEU A 109 -3.68 -12.75 5.57
CA LEU A 109 -2.29 -12.35 5.80
C LEU A 109 -2.09 -10.94 5.25
N LYS A 110 -1.95 -9.94 6.14
CA LYS A 110 -1.92 -8.51 5.78
C LYS A 110 -0.92 -8.16 4.69
N ASP A 111 0.22 -8.85 4.64
CA ASP A 111 1.30 -8.51 3.72
C ASP A 111 1.32 -9.36 2.43
N ALA A 112 0.51 -10.42 2.36
CA ALA A 112 0.54 -11.35 1.22
C ALA A 112 0.19 -10.71 -0.13
N TYR A 113 -0.69 -9.71 -0.12
CA TYR A 113 -1.15 -9.00 -1.32
C TYR A 113 -0.83 -7.51 -1.31
N LYS A 114 0.08 -7.05 -0.44
CA LYS A 114 0.39 -5.63 -0.28
C LYS A 114 0.81 -4.95 -1.59
N SER A 115 1.63 -5.61 -2.41
CA SER A 115 2.04 -5.07 -3.71
C SER A 115 0.88 -4.91 -4.69
N LEU A 116 -0.10 -5.82 -4.66
CA LEU A 116 -1.31 -5.73 -5.47
C LEU A 116 -2.23 -4.62 -4.98
N ASP A 117 -2.38 -4.49 -3.67
CA ASP A 117 -3.15 -3.42 -3.04
C ASP A 117 -2.60 -2.05 -3.47
N GLU A 118 -1.28 -1.87 -3.35
CA GLU A 118 -0.62 -0.63 -3.75
C GLU A 118 -0.74 -0.38 -5.26
N ALA A 119 -0.60 -1.42 -6.09
CA ALA A 119 -0.77 -1.28 -7.53
C ALA A 119 -2.19 -0.82 -7.91
N LEU A 120 -3.22 -1.37 -7.25
CA LEU A 120 -4.62 -0.95 -7.46
C LEU A 120 -4.85 0.48 -6.97
N ILE A 121 -4.29 0.86 -5.82
CA ILE A 121 -4.34 2.24 -5.30
C ILE A 121 -3.66 3.20 -6.29
N HIS A 122 -2.50 2.86 -6.83
CA HIS A 122 -1.81 3.67 -7.85
C HIS A 122 -2.65 3.83 -9.12
N GLY A 123 -3.31 2.75 -9.56
CA GLY A 123 -4.28 2.82 -10.65
C GLY A 123 -5.42 3.79 -10.35
N GLY A 124 -5.94 3.76 -9.13
CA GLY A 124 -6.96 4.69 -8.66
C GLY A 124 -6.49 6.14 -8.66
N ILE A 125 -5.28 6.41 -8.17
CA ILE A 125 -4.67 7.75 -8.18
C ILE A 125 -4.59 8.31 -9.61
N LYS A 126 -4.14 7.49 -10.55
CA LYS A 126 -4.03 7.88 -11.97
C LYS A 126 -5.39 8.26 -12.55
N ASN A 127 -6.45 7.60 -12.14
CA ASN A 127 -7.81 7.80 -12.63
C ASN A 127 -8.66 8.74 -11.75
N ASN A 128 -8.07 9.34 -10.70
CA ASN A 128 -8.74 10.22 -9.73
C ASN A 128 -9.93 9.54 -9.04
N VAL A 129 -9.80 8.26 -8.72
CA VAL A 129 -10.78 7.48 -7.96
C VAL A 129 -10.13 6.87 -6.73
N LYS A 130 -10.91 6.72 -5.66
CA LYS A 130 -10.52 5.95 -4.48
C LYS A 130 -10.87 4.48 -4.75
N VAL A 131 -9.92 3.60 -4.53
CA VAL A 131 -10.13 2.15 -4.64
C VAL A 131 -10.43 1.58 -3.27
N ASN A 132 -11.58 0.96 -3.14
CA ASN A 132 -11.97 0.16 -1.99
C ASN A 132 -11.75 -1.31 -2.31
N LEU A 133 -10.97 -2.00 -1.50
CA LEU A 133 -10.64 -3.42 -1.71
C LEU A 133 -11.53 -4.31 -0.87
N LEU A 134 -12.36 -5.11 -1.54
CA LEU A 134 -13.12 -6.19 -0.92
C LEU A 134 -12.30 -7.48 -1.03
N ARG A 135 -11.72 -7.94 0.08
CA ARG A 135 -10.91 -9.16 0.12
C ARG A 135 -11.77 -10.35 0.42
N LEU A 136 -11.81 -11.32 -0.48
CA LEU A 136 -12.60 -12.53 -0.36
C LEU A 136 -11.69 -13.76 -0.36
N ASP A 137 -11.89 -14.61 0.65
CA ASP A 137 -11.17 -15.86 0.78
C ASP A 137 -11.75 -16.88 -0.21
N SER A 138 -10.96 -17.25 -1.21
CA SER A 138 -11.38 -18.19 -2.26
C SER A 138 -11.76 -19.58 -1.74
N GLU A 139 -11.34 -19.97 -0.54
CA GLU A 139 -11.70 -21.25 0.06
C GLU A 139 -13.12 -21.27 0.64
N LYS A 140 -13.61 -20.10 1.03
CA LYS A 140 -14.92 -19.93 1.66
C LYS A 140 -16.02 -19.55 0.68
N LEU A 141 -15.67 -19.20 -0.57
CA LEU A 141 -16.64 -18.74 -1.55
C LEU A 141 -17.52 -19.88 -2.06
N ASN A 142 -18.80 -19.68 -1.96
CA ASN A 142 -19.86 -20.45 -2.59
C ASN A 142 -20.73 -19.56 -3.47
N ASN A 143 -21.69 -20.14 -4.21
CA ASN A 143 -22.55 -19.40 -5.14
C ASN A 143 -23.36 -18.29 -4.45
N ARG A 144 -23.79 -18.48 -3.21
CA ARG A 144 -24.52 -17.46 -2.44
C ARG A 144 -23.64 -16.27 -2.12
N GLU A 145 -22.44 -16.52 -1.59
CA GLU A 145 -21.46 -15.48 -1.23
C GLU A 145 -20.96 -14.71 -2.46
N ILE A 146 -20.73 -15.40 -3.57
CA ILE A 146 -20.39 -14.79 -4.85
C ILE A 146 -21.49 -13.82 -5.29
N ASN A 147 -22.74 -14.27 -5.30
CA ASN A 147 -23.86 -13.42 -5.67
C ASN A 147 -24.03 -12.21 -4.73
N GLN A 148 -23.81 -12.38 -3.45
CA GLN A 148 -23.94 -11.29 -2.48
C GLN A 148 -22.80 -10.25 -2.61
N ASN A 149 -21.57 -10.71 -2.75
CA ASN A 149 -20.40 -9.85 -2.68
C ASN A 149 -19.97 -9.27 -4.03
N LEU A 150 -20.17 -9.98 -5.14
CA LEU A 150 -19.64 -9.57 -6.43
C LEU A 150 -20.62 -8.76 -7.32
N LYS A 151 -21.89 -8.68 -6.96
CA LYS A 151 -22.85 -7.89 -7.75
C LYS A 151 -22.58 -6.38 -7.75
N THR A 152 -21.96 -5.88 -6.70
CA THR A 152 -21.77 -4.44 -6.46
C THR A 152 -20.33 -3.98 -6.72
N VAL A 153 -19.44 -4.88 -7.17
CA VAL A 153 -18.06 -4.51 -7.43
C VAL A 153 -17.87 -3.97 -8.84
N SER A 154 -16.97 -3.03 -8.98
CA SER A 154 -16.59 -2.43 -10.26
C SER A 154 -15.59 -3.28 -11.05
N GLY A 155 -14.95 -4.24 -10.40
CA GLY A 155 -13.99 -5.14 -11.01
C GLY A 155 -13.57 -6.26 -10.07
N ILE A 156 -13.03 -7.33 -10.64
CA ILE A 156 -12.57 -8.53 -9.92
C ILE A 156 -11.11 -8.77 -10.28
N LEU A 157 -10.26 -8.94 -9.25
CA LEU A 157 -8.87 -9.35 -9.40
C LEU A 157 -8.65 -10.70 -8.73
N ILE A 158 -8.10 -11.65 -9.50
CA ILE A 158 -7.66 -12.95 -8.98
C ILE A 158 -6.15 -13.05 -9.10
N PRO A 159 -5.42 -13.03 -7.97
CA PRO A 159 -3.97 -13.12 -7.96
C PRO A 159 -3.49 -14.54 -8.25
N GLY A 160 -2.19 -14.66 -8.50
CA GLY A 160 -1.51 -15.93 -8.59
C GLY A 160 -1.64 -16.77 -7.31
N GLY A 161 -1.28 -18.02 -7.42
CA GLY A 161 -1.24 -18.96 -6.31
C GLY A 161 -1.44 -20.40 -6.80
N PHE A 162 -0.48 -21.24 -6.51
CA PHE A 162 -0.47 -22.64 -6.91
C PHE A 162 -1.25 -23.56 -5.96
N GLY A 163 -1.60 -24.73 -6.46
CA GLY A 163 -2.24 -25.81 -5.69
C GLY A 163 -3.77 -25.74 -5.70
N LYS A 164 -4.40 -26.87 -5.33
CA LYS A 164 -5.84 -27.12 -5.45
C LYS A 164 -6.69 -26.25 -4.49
N ARG A 165 -6.12 -25.82 -3.37
CA ARG A 165 -6.83 -25.09 -2.31
C ARG A 165 -7.41 -23.76 -2.82
N GLY A 166 -8.70 -23.56 -2.66
CA GLY A 166 -9.40 -22.33 -3.08
C GLY A 166 -9.58 -22.17 -4.60
N THR A 167 -9.28 -23.21 -5.40
CA THR A 167 -9.42 -23.17 -6.86
C THR A 167 -10.87 -23.05 -7.28
N ASP A 168 -11.77 -23.80 -6.65
CA ASP A 168 -13.20 -23.80 -7.01
C ASP A 168 -13.84 -22.43 -6.83
N GLY A 169 -13.57 -21.74 -5.71
CA GLY A 169 -14.08 -20.40 -5.49
C GLY A 169 -13.54 -19.37 -6.50
N LYS A 170 -12.28 -19.52 -6.93
CA LYS A 170 -11.72 -18.71 -8.02
C LYS A 170 -12.42 -18.96 -9.35
N ILE A 171 -12.60 -20.23 -9.72
CA ILE A 171 -13.29 -20.62 -10.95
C ILE A 171 -14.73 -20.13 -10.98
N MET A 172 -15.48 -20.32 -9.88
CA MET A 172 -16.84 -19.79 -9.76
C MET A 172 -16.89 -18.26 -9.92
N SER A 173 -15.94 -17.57 -9.33
CA SER A 173 -15.85 -16.09 -9.44
C SER A 173 -15.51 -15.62 -10.85
N ILE A 174 -14.67 -16.36 -11.57
CA ILE A 174 -14.35 -16.11 -12.99
C ILE A 174 -15.59 -16.28 -13.86
N ARG A 175 -16.34 -17.38 -13.68
CA ARG A 175 -17.60 -17.63 -14.39
C ARG A 175 -18.61 -16.50 -14.13
N PHE A 176 -18.74 -16.09 -12.88
CA PHE A 176 -19.62 -14.99 -12.49
C PHE A 176 -19.19 -13.69 -13.16
N ALA A 177 -17.91 -13.31 -13.11
CA ALA A 177 -17.37 -12.12 -13.76
C ALA A 177 -17.72 -12.08 -15.26
N ARG A 178 -17.56 -13.21 -15.94
CA ARG A 178 -17.86 -13.36 -17.36
C ARG A 178 -19.36 -13.22 -17.66
N GLN A 179 -20.21 -13.92 -16.89
CA GLN A 179 -21.66 -13.90 -17.08
C GLN A 179 -22.24 -12.49 -16.84
N MET A 180 -21.75 -11.83 -15.79
CA MET A 180 -22.20 -10.50 -15.41
C MET A 180 -21.46 -9.37 -16.13
N LYS A 181 -20.51 -9.70 -17.03
CA LYS A 181 -19.66 -8.73 -17.78
C LYS A 181 -18.91 -7.76 -16.84
N ILE A 182 -18.50 -8.22 -15.68
CA ILE A 182 -17.72 -7.43 -14.73
C ILE A 182 -16.25 -7.41 -15.22
N PRO A 183 -15.58 -6.25 -15.24
CA PRO A 183 -14.16 -6.14 -15.55
C PRO A 183 -13.32 -7.11 -14.71
N PHE A 184 -12.46 -7.89 -15.36
CA PHE A 184 -11.71 -8.96 -14.72
C PHE A 184 -10.21 -8.84 -15.03
N LEU A 185 -9.38 -8.98 -13.99
CA LEU A 185 -7.94 -9.11 -14.10
C LEU A 185 -7.46 -10.38 -13.41
N GLY A 186 -6.91 -11.30 -14.17
CA GLY A 186 -6.24 -12.48 -13.66
C GLY A 186 -4.72 -12.35 -13.72
N ILE A 187 -4.02 -12.81 -12.68
CA ILE A 187 -2.56 -12.85 -12.64
C ILE A 187 -2.14 -14.29 -12.47
N CYS A 188 -1.22 -14.79 -13.32
CA CYS A 188 -0.71 -16.15 -13.29
C CYS A 188 -1.86 -17.17 -13.35
N PHE A 189 -2.13 -17.92 -12.28
CA PHE A 189 -3.24 -18.86 -12.20
C PHE A 189 -4.59 -18.25 -12.56
N GLY A 190 -4.86 -17.02 -12.15
CA GLY A 190 -6.09 -16.29 -12.49
C GLY A 190 -6.24 -16.09 -13.99
N THR A 191 -5.17 -15.76 -14.71
CA THR A 191 -5.17 -15.63 -16.16
C THR A 191 -5.42 -16.97 -16.84
N VAL A 192 -4.68 -18.02 -16.45
CA VAL A 192 -4.81 -19.36 -17.00
C VAL A 192 -6.23 -19.90 -16.83
N SER A 193 -6.79 -19.77 -15.63
CA SER A 193 -8.16 -20.23 -15.34
C SER A 193 -9.20 -19.50 -16.18
N TYR A 194 -9.03 -18.19 -16.42
CA TYR A 194 -9.93 -17.42 -17.26
C TYR A 194 -9.87 -17.87 -18.72
N THR A 195 -8.68 -18.04 -19.27
CA THR A 195 -8.49 -18.44 -20.67
C THR A 195 -9.03 -19.85 -20.92
N HIS A 196 -8.79 -20.79 -20.02
CA HIS A 196 -9.34 -22.16 -20.13
C HIS A 196 -10.88 -22.19 -20.08
N LEU A 197 -11.51 -21.32 -19.30
CA LEU A 197 -12.97 -21.22 -19.26
C LEU A 197 -13.58 -20.51 -20.50
N THR A 198 -12.78 -19.79 -21.27
CA THR A 198 -13.26 -19.03 -22.43
C THR A 198 -12.99 -19.70 -23.76
N LEU A 199 -12.08 -20.68 -23.81
CA LEU A 199 -11.87 -21.47 -25.02
C LEU A 199 -13.12 -22.30 -25.33
N PRO A 200 -13.66 -22.29 -26.55
CA PRO A 200 -14.70 -23.21 -26.92
C PRO A 200 -14.15 -24.63 -26.74
N THR A 201 -14.79 -25.44 -25.94
CA THR A 201 -14.60 -26.88 -25.98
C THR A 201 -15.04 -27.31 -27.37
N THR A 202 -14.09 -27.55 -28.25
CA THR A 202 -14.36 -28.31 -29.47
C THR A 202 -14.67 -29.71 -28.99
N ASP A 203 -15.95 -30.00 -28.83
CA ASP A 203 -16.41 -31.39 -28.77
C ASP A 203 -15.97 -32.07 -30.06
N ARG A 204 -14.98 -32.95 -29.92
CA ARG A 204 -14.64 -33.94 -30.92
C ARG A 204 -15.22 -35.27 -30.49
#